data_9f09fdab296b7eebef8b9fb2c89decc0
#
_entry.id   9f09fdab296b7eebef8b9fb2c89decc0
#
_cell.length_a   1.000
_cell.length_b   1.000
_cell.length_c   1.000
_cell.angle_alpha   90.00
_cell.angle_beta   90.00
_cell.angle_gamma   90.00
#
_symmetry.space_group_name_H-M   'P 1'
#
loop_
_entity.id
_entity.type
_entity.pdbx_description
1 polymer ?
#
loop_
_entity_poly.entity_id
_entity_poly.type
_entity_poly.pdbx_seq_one_letter_code
_entity_poly.pdbx_strand_id
1 'polypeptide(L)'
;MSKSIILLALIALITAACGTQSPTEPPAESYPAPQEPERVQLPETQIDTDDSVYPPPFPTATPLTSFGTVYPAPEGGLQTFKFIPGESKVSYEVGEVFLNQDNAFNLAVGITTEVNGEILVDRDNPQNSSIGIVSVDISQFTSDNQRRDNAIRERFLQSAQFPIVEFTPHDIQGLPENYVEGQQITFQVTGDVTIRDVTKPATFDVTLVGNGDTISGEATTTILMSDYGIGPISIAGILNTEDEVNIKVLFVARP
;
A
#
# COMPACT_ATOMS: atom_id res chain seq x y z
N MET A 1 21.41 66.68 26.35
CA MET A 1 22.88 66.79 26.23
C MET A 1 23.26 65.58 25.36
N SER A 2 23.21 65.76 24.05
CA SER A 2 24.28 66.10 23.10
C SER A 2 25.44 65.12 23.16
N LYS A 3 25.60 64.29 22.12
CA LYS A 3 26.59 64.51 21.05
C LYS A 3 26.45 63.48 19.94
N SER A 4 26.01 63.97 18.78
CA SER A 4 26.22 63.35 17.46
C SER A 4 27.72 63.28 17.18
N ILE A 5 28.23 62.26 16.56
CA ILE A 5 29.42 62.26 15.73
C ILE A 5 29.11 61.58 14.40
N ILE A 6 29.05 62.39 13.37
CA ILE A 6 29.07 62.07 11.95
C ILE A 6 30.52 61.73 11.61
N LEU A 7 30.74 60.63 10.89
CA LEU A 7 31.97 60.55 10.09
C LEU A 7 31.62 60.02 8.69
N LEU A 8 31.84 60.91 7.77
CA LEU A 8 31.68 60.83 6.31
C LEU A 8 32.94 60.20 5.70
N ALA A 9 32.72 59.63 4.54
CA ALA A 9 33.62 59.46 3.38
C ALA A 9 34.59 58.27 3.36
N LEU A 10 34.48 57.38 2.39
CA LEU A 10 35.26 57.55 1.13
C LEU A 10 34.74 56.59 0.06
N ILE A 11 34.28 57.16 -1.05
CA ILE A 11 33.97 56.49 -2.30
C ILE A 11 35.31 56.22 -3.00
N ALA A 12 35.56 54.89 -3.27
CA ALA A 12 36.60 54.59 -4.27
C ALA A 12 35.89 53.73 -5.38
N LEU A 13 35.68 54.46 -6.50
CA LEU A 13 35.36 53.86 -7.80
C LEU A 13 36.57 53.04 -8.25
N ILE A 14 36.40 51.74 -8.43
CA ILE A 14 37.28 50.92 -9.27
C ILE A 14 36.43 50.34 -10.38
N THR A 15 36.53 50.97 -11.55
CA THR A 15 36.08 50.40 -12.82
C THR A 15 37.09 49.35 -13.24
N ALA A 16 36.69 48.09 -13.25
CA ALA A 16 37.44 47.03 -13.93
C ALA A 16 36.53 46.37 -14.94
N ALA A 17 37.04 46.29 -16.15
CA ALA A 17 36.39 45.97 -17.40
C ALA A 17 35.79 44.56 -17.47
N CYS A 18 34.73 44.49 -18.26
CA CYS A 18 34.13 43.28 -18.81
C CYS A 18 35.15 42.28 -19.36
N GLY A 19 35.02 41.05 -18.91
CA GLY A 19 35.47 39.91 -19.63
C GLY A 19 34.34 38.85 -19.51
N THR A 20 33.44 38.87 -20.48
CA THR A 20 32.46 37.79 -20.67
C THR A 20 33.20 36.58 -21.22
N GLN A 21 33.57 35.65 -20.36
CA GLN A 21 33.91 34.28 -20.79
C GLN A 21 32.66 33.44 -20.63
N SER A 22 32.11 33.06 -21.77
CA SER A 22 31.12 31.97 -21.84
C SER A 22 31.74 30.68 -21.31
N PRO A 23 30.98 29.89 -20.51
CA PRO A 23 31.43 28.55 -20.14
C PRO A 23 31.59 27.72 -21.42
N THR A 24 32.78 27.22 -21.65
CA THR A 24 33.04 26.22 -22.69
C THR A 24 32.36 24.93 -22.28
N GLU A 25 31.38 24.52 -23.05
CA GLU A 25 30.71 23.25 -22.93
C GLU A 25 31.74 22.12 -23.10
N PRO A 26 31.84 21.13 -22.18
CA PRO A 26 32.73 20.00 -22.37
C PRO A 26 32.30 19.18 -23.59
N PRO A 27 33.22 18.59 -24.35
CA PRO A 27 32.88 17.80 -25.52
C PRO A 27 32.00 16.62 -25.11
N ALA A 28 30.92 16.41 -25.88
CA ALA A 28 30.03 15.26 -25.73
C ALA A 28 30.83 13.96 -25.88
N GLU A 29 30.98 13.22 -24.79
CA GLU A 29 31.45 11.84 -24.84
C GLU A 29 30.43 11.01 -25.59
N SER A 30 30.84 10.47 -26.73
CA SER A 30 30.03 9.55 -27.51
C SER A 30 29.90 8.21 -26.74
N TYR A 31 28.74 7.98 -26.14
CA TYR A 31 28.40 6.67 -25.63
C TYR A 31 28.30 5.67 -26.80
N PRO A 32 28.96 4.51 -26.72
CA PRO A 32 28.76 3.46 -27.71
C PRO A 32 27.30 3.00 -27.66
N ALA A 33 26.71 2.78 -28.83
CA ALA A 33 25.34 2.29 -28.97
C ALA A 33 25.17 0.93 -28.22
N PRO A 34 23.99 0.69 -27.62
CA PRO A 34 23.70 -0.58 -26.99
C PRO A 34 23.86 -1.71 -27.99
N GLN A 35 24.69 -2.69 -27.66
CA GLN A 35 24.84 -3.91 -28.46
C GLN A 35 23.54 -4.71 -28.33
N GLU A 36 22.95 -5.03 -29.46
CA GLU A 36 21.81 -5.94 -29.57
C GLU A 36 22.22 -7.32 -28.97
N PRO A 37 21.37 -7.92 -28.10
CA PRO A 37 21.72 -9.21 -27.49
C PRO A 37 21.87 -10.28 -28.58
N GLU A 38 23.02 -10.88 -28.58
CA GLU A 38 23.38 -11.99 -29.45
C GLU A 38 22.36 -13.13 -29.30
N ARG A 39 21.67 -13.44 -30.38
CA ARG A 39 20.68 -14.51 -30.45
C ARG A 39 21.38 -15.86 -30.27
N VAL A 40 21.29 -16.40 -29.03
CA VAL A 40 21.74 -17.75 -28.73
C VAL A 40 20.94 -18.73 -29.60
N GLN A 41 21.59 -19.32 -30.61
CA GLN A 41 21.01 -20.42 -31.35
C GLN A 41 21.00 -21.65 -30.42
N LEU A 42 19.82 -22.11 -30.08
CA LEU A 42 19.62 -23.42 -29.48
C LEU A 42 20.01 -24.49 -30.53
N PRO A 43 20.72 -25.57 -30.14
CA PRO A 43 21.04 -26.65 -31.04
C PRO A 43 19.72 -27.31 -31.52
N GLU A 44 19.61 -27.44 -32.84
CA GLU A 44 18.57 -28.26 -33.48
C GLU A 44 18.75 -29.72 -33.05
N THR A 45 17.86 -30.17 -32.16
CA THR A 45 17.72 -31.60 -31.86
C THR A 45 17.04 -32.24 -33.08
N GLN A 46 17.78 -33.05 -33.81
CA GLN A 46 17.23 -33.90 -34.88
C GLN A 46 16.16 -34.82 -34.25
N ILE A 47 14.93 -34.64 -34.71
CA ILE A 47 13.83 -35.56 -34.39
C ILE A 47 14.01 -36.76 -35.29
N ASP A 48 14.48 -37.88 -34.71
CA ASP A 48 14.44 -39.19 -35.35
C ASP A 48 12.96 -39.58 -35.51
N THR A 49 12.48 -39.64 -36.74
CA THR A 49 11.18 -40.16 -37.08
C THR A 49 11.25 -41.68 -37.09
N ASP A 50 11.09 -42.30 -35.90
CA ASP A 50 10.75 -43.70 -35.82
C ASP A 50 9.22 -43.81 -35.62
N ASP A 51 8.68 -44.44 -36.64
CA ASP A 51 7.26 -44.69 -36.85
C ASP A 51 6.77 -45.78 -35.88
N SER A 52 5.56 -45.60 -35.37
CA SER A 52 4.83 -46.61 -34.59
C SER A 52 5.03 -46.63 -33.06
N VAL A 53 4.31 -45.76 -32.36
CA VAL A 53 3.38 -46.13 -31.29
C VAL A 53 2.42 -44.99 -31.03
N TYR A 54 1.28 -44.98 -31.71
CA TYR A 54 0.16 -44.15 -31.31
C TYR A 54 -0.34 -44.63 -29.93
N PRO A 55 -0.36 -43.77 -28.89
CA PRO A 55 -1.08 -44.12 -27.70
C PRO A 55 -2.57 -44.25 -28.02
N PRO A 56 -3.29 -45.16 -27.37
CA PRO A 56 -4.73 -45.35 -27.61
C PRO A 56 -5.47 -44.02 -27.40
N PRO A 57 -6.57 -43.78 -28.14
CA PRO A 57 -7.36 -42.58 -27.99
C PRO A 57 -7.81 -42.42 -26.55
N PHE A 58 -7.57 -41.24 -25.98
CA PHE A 58 -8.08 -40.89 -24.66
C PHE A 58 -9.58 -41.18 -24.60
N PRO A 59 -10.07 -41.79 -23.53
CA PRO A 59 -11.50 -41.98 -23.36
C PRO A 59 -12.18 -40.62 -23.47
N THR A 60 -13.16 -40.52 -24.35
CA THR A 60 -13.99 -39.33 -24.52
C THR A 60 -14.49 -38.94 -23.12
N ALA A 61 -14.07 -37.77 -22.65
CA ALA A 61 -14.53 -37.24 -21.38
C ALA A 61 -16.06 -37.16 -21.40
N THR A 62 -16.70 -38.03 -20.64
CA THR A 62 -18.10 -37.89 -20.31
C THR A 62 -18.25 -36.52 -19.69
N PRO A 63 -19.19 -35.64 -20.14
CA PRO A 63 -19.40 -34.39 -19.47
C PRO A 63 -19.69 -34.68 -18.00
N LEU A 64 -18.79 -34.28 -17.12
CA LEU A 64 -19.04 -34.20 -15.69
C LEU A 64 -20.27 -33.32 -15.54
N THR A 65 -21.40 -33.92 -15.28
CA THR A 65 -22.55 -33.21 -14.76
C THR A 65 -22.06 -32.59 -13.47
N SER A 66 -21.75 -31.30 -13.54
CA SER A 66 -21.47 -30.51 -12.38
C SER A 66 -22.68 -30.56 -11.48
N PHE A 67 -22.64 -31.48 -10.50
CA PHE A 67 -23.46 -31.31 -9.31
C PHE A 67 -22.90 -30.11 -8.61
N GLY A 68 -23.27 -28.90 -9.10
CA GLY A 68 -23.17 -27.71 -8.32
C GLY A 68 -23.92 -28.00 -7.03
N THR A 69 -23.17 -28.10 -5.94
CA THR A 69 -23.76 -27.99 -4.62
C THR A 69 -24.38 -26.61 -4.61
N VAL A 70 -25.70 -26.55 -4.87
CA VAL A 70 -26.47 -25.33 -4.66
C VAL A 70 -26.49 -25.18 -3.15
N TYR A 71 -25.54 -24.42 -2.63
CA TYR A 71 -25.69 -23.89 -1.29
C TYR A 71 -26.98 -23.08 -1.32
N PRO A 72 -27.96 -23.37 -0.44
CA PRO A 72 -29.12 -22.52 -0.34
C PRO A 72 -28.60 -21.10 -0.09
N ALA A 73 -29.03 -20.14 -0.91
CA ALA A 73 -28.76 -18.73 -0.64
C ALA A 73 -29.23 -18.48 0.81
N PRO A 74 -28.40 -17.84 1.67
CA PRO A 74 -28.84 -17.53 3.01
C PRO A 74 -30.14 -16.75 2.93
N GLU A 75 -31.15 -17.18 3.70
CA GLU A 75 -32.45 -16.52 3.74
C GLU A 75 -32.25 -15.05 4.08
N GLY A 76 -32.90 -14.15 3.34
CA GLY A 76 -32.68 -12.70 3.39
C GLY A 76 -32.74 -12.15 4.80
N GLY A 77 -31.76 -11.32 5.14
CA GLY A 77 -31.62 -10.65 6.42
C GLY A 77 -30.20 -10.14 6.63
N LEU A 78 -30.03 -9.27 7.60
CA LEU A 78 -28.72 -8.79 8.02
C LEU A 78 -27.89 -9.94 8.59
N GLN A 79 -26.72 -10.20 7.99
CA GLN A 79 -25.78 -11.23 8.42
C GLN A 79 -24.46 -10.57 8.82
N THR A 80 -23.94 -10.94 9.99
CA THR A 80 -22.65 -10.45 10.48
C THR A 80 -21.53 -11.35 9.98
N PHE A 81 -20.52 -10.76 9.34
CA PHE A 81 -19.27 -11.38 8.92
C PHE A 81 -18.14 -10.81 9.75
N LYS A 82 -17.28 -11.65 10.32
CA LYS A 82 -16.13 -11.22 11.11
C LYS A 82 -14.84 -11.49 10.38
N PHE A 83 -13.89 -10.59 10.50
CA PHE A 83 -12.54 -10.79 9.96
C PHE A 83 -11.90 -12.02 10.59
N ILE A 84 -11.26 -12.84 9.76
CA ILE A 84 -10.61 -14.07 10.22
C ILE A 84 -9.16 -13.74 10.56
N PRO A 85 -8.77 -13.88 11.85
CA PRO A 85 -7.38 -13.67 12.26
C PRO A 85 -6.43 -14.61 11.50
N GLY A 86 -5.29 -14.08 11.08
CA GLY A 86 -4.30 -14.83 10.30
C GLY A 86 -4.60 -14.96 8.80
N GLU A 87 -5.87 -14.87 8.36
CA GLU A 87 -6.22 -14.77 6.94
C GLU A 87 -6.38 -13.32 6.48
N SER A 88 -6.65 -12.42 7.40
CA SER A 88 -6.65 -10.97 7.17
C SER A 88 -5.31 -10.36 7.55
N LYS A 89 -4.93 -9.27 6.90
CA LYS A 89 -3.69 -8.56 7.20
C LYS A 89 -3.78 -7.08 6.88
N VAL A 90 -3.02 -6.29 7.61
CA VAL A 90 -2.82 -4.86 7.35
C VAL A 90 -1.36 -4.62 7.03
N SER A 91 -1.10 -3.82 6.00
CA SER A 91 0.25 -3.33 5.69
C SER A 91 0.27 -1.81 5.63
N TYR A 92 1.42 -1.27 6.00
CA TYR A 92 1.79 0.10 5.66
C TYR A 92 2.94 0.09 4.66
N GLU A 93 2.98 1.10 3.80
CA GLU A 93 4.07 1.32 2.85
C GLU A 93 4.49 2.78 2.91
N VAL A 94 5.80 3.03 3.05
CA VAL A 94 6.37 4.39 3.12
C VAL A 94 7.70 4.45 2.37
N GLY A 95 7.91 5.51 1.60
CA GLY A 95 9.17 5.78 0.92
C GLY A 95 10.26 6.20 1.90
N GLU A 96 11.46 5.61 1.79
CA GLU A 96 12.66 5.93 2.54
C GLU A 96 13.78 6.31 1.58
N VAL A 97 14.54 7.38 1.89
CA VAL A 97 15.74 7.77 1.17
C VAL A 97 16.94 7.64 2.10
N PHE A 98 17.87 6.74 1.79
CA PHE A 98 19.07 6.50 2.59
C PHE A 98 20.18 7.48 2.22
N LEU A 99 20.42 8.49 3.08
CA LEU A 99 21.40 9.56 2.87
C LEU A 99 22.86 9.07 2.85
N ASN A 100 23.13 7.96 3.53
CA ASN A 100 24.46 7.33 3.62
C ASN A 100 24.70 6.28 2.53
N GLN A 101 23.78 6.13 1.57
CA GLN A 101 23.83 5.18 0.45
C GLN A 101 23.49 5.90 -0.87
N ASP A 102 24.17 6.99 -1.17
CA ASP A 102 23.99 7.79 -2.39
C ASP A 102 22.52 8.20 -2.66
N ASN A 103 21.74 8.48 -1.59
CA ASN A 103 20.32 8.76 -1.64
C ASN A 103 19.49 7.61 -2.26
N ALA A 104 19.88 6.36 -2.01
CA ALA A 104 19.12 5.21 -2.48
C ALA A 104 17.69 5.23 -1.93
N PHE A 105 16.72 5.08 -2.83
CA PHE A 105 15.32 4.95 -2.48
C PHE A 105 14.99 3.51 -2.09
N ASN A 106 14.17 3.35 -1.07
CA ASN A 106 13.61 2.08 -0.61
C ASN A 106 12.14 2.26 -0.24
N LEU A 107 11.33 1.25 -0.49
CA LEU A 107 9.96 1.21 0.01
C LEU A 107 9.95 0.33 1.28
N ALA A 108 9.71 0.96 2.42
CA ALA A 108 9.54 0.24 3.67
C ALA A 108 8.11 -0.29 3.77
N VAL A 109 7.99 -1.60 3.96
CA VAL A 109 6.71 -2.28 4.11
C VAL A 109 6.68 -3.02 5.44
N GLY A 110 5.67 -2.73 6.28
CA GLY A 110 5.42 -3.49 7.49
C GLY A 110 4.04 -4.12 7.48
N ILE A 111 3.91 -5.30 8.08
CA ILE A 111 2.70 -6.12 8.02
C ILE A 111 2.34 -6.60 9.44
N THR A 112 1.04 -6.63 9.73
CA THR A 112 0.46 -7.37 10.87
C THR A 112 -0.74 -8.18 10.41
N THR A 113 -0.99 -9.32 11.05
CA THR A 113 -2.21 -10.14 10.85
C THR A 113 -3.19 -9.99 12.01
N GLU A 114 -2.83 -9.19 13.00
CA GLU A 114 -3.66 -8.93 14.17
C GLU A 114 -4.63 -7.78 13.86
N VAL A 115 -5.64 -8.11 13.07
CA VAL A 115 -6.72 -7.20 12.66
C VAL A 115 -8.06 -7.83 12.97
N ASN A 116 -8.95 -7.03 13.56
CA ASN A 116 -10.32 -7.41 13.87
C ASN A 116 -11.27 -6.40 13.23
N GLY A 117 -12.41 -6.89 12.82
CA GLY A 117 -13.48 -6.08 12.23
C GLY A 117 -14.69 -6.94 11.94
N GLU A 118 -15.81 -6.28 11.70
CA GLU A 118 -17.03 -6.94 11.29
C GLU A 118 -17.75 -6.16 10.20
N ILE A 119 -18.46 -6.88 9.36
CA ILE A 119 -19.29 -6.35 8.30
C ILE A 119 -20.70 -6.89 8.52
N LEU A 120 -21.68 -6.01 8.58
CA LEU A 120 -23.09 -6.35 8.61
C LEU A 120 -23.63 -6.27 7.18
N VAL A 121 -23.97 -7.39 6.58
CA VAL A 121 -24.35 -7.48 5.17
C VAL A 121 -25.84 -7.74 5.02
N ASP A 122 -26.49 -6.94 4.21
CA ASP A 122 -27.84 -7.16 3.72
C ASP A 122 -27.73 -7.53 2.21
N ARG A 123 -27.90 -8.81 1.89
CA ARG A 123 -27.77 -9.29 0.50
C ARG A 123 -29.00 -8.95 -0.35
N ASP A 124 -30.16 -8.74 0.27
CA ASP A 124 -31.39 -8.35 -0.41
C ASP A 124 -31.41 -6.85 -0.71
N ASN A 125 -30.80 -6.05 0.17
CA ASN A 125 -30.62 -4.61 -0.01
C ASN A 125 -29.22 -4.18 0.43
N PRO A 126 -28.20 -4.30 -0.45
CA PRO A 126 -26.81 -3.97 -0.10
C PRO A 126 -26.59 -2.59 0.51
N GLN A 127 -27.45 -1.62 0.20
CA GLN A 127 -27.37 -0.27 0.74
C GLN A 127 -27.67 -0.18 2.25
N ASN A 128 -28.26 -1.23 2.84
CA ASN A 128 -28.45 -1.34 4.29
C ASN A 128 -27.22 -1.96 5.00
N SER A 129 -26.21 -2.39 4.24
CA SER A 129 -25.02 -2.98 4.82
C SER A 129 -24.18 -1.92 5.55
N SER A 130 -23.43 -2.35 6.56
CA SER A 130 -22.57 -1.45 7.34
C SER A 130 -21.28 -2.15 7.74
N ILE A 131 -20.29 -1.37 8.10
CA ILE A 131 -18.99 -1.85 8.58
C ILE A 131 -18.85 -1.38 10.02
N GLY A 132 -18.51 -2.30 10.92
CA GLY A 132 -18.21 -1.99 12.32
C GLY A 132 -16.81 -1.38 12.47
N ILE A 133 -16.43 -1.13 13.72
CA ILE A 133 -15.07 -0.65 14.02
C ILE A 133 -14.06 -1.70 13.58
N VAL A 134 -13.04 -1.25 12.85
CA VAL A 134 -11.88 -2.06 12.49
C VAL A 134 -10.72 -1.69 13.41
N SER A 135 -10.17 -2.67 14.12
CA SER A 135 -9.05 -2.49 15.04
C SER A 135 -7.83 -3.30 14.59
N VAL A 136 -6.64 -2.71 14.72
CA VAL A 136 -5.37 -3.28 14.28
C VAL A 136 -4.38 -3.20 15.43
N ASP A 137 -3.81 -4.35 15.84
CA ASP A 137 -2.70 -4.38 16.80
C ASP A 137 -1.39 -4.01 16.09
N ILE A 138 -0.96 -2.77 16.29
CA ILE A 138 0.25 -2.22 15.70
C ILE A 138 1.52 -2.62 16.44
N SER A 139 1.41 -3.22 17.62
CA SER A 139 2.55 -3.78 18.35
C SER A 139 3.14 -5.02 17.65
N GLN A 140 2.38 -5.62 16.75
CA GLN A 140 2.75 -6.81 15.99
C GLN A 140 3.26 -6.50 14.58
N PHE A 141 3.39 -5.24 14.17
CA PHE A 141 3.98 -4.91 12.89
C PHE A 141 5.40 -5.43 12.78
N THR A 142 5.68 -6.11 11.67
CA THR A 142 7.00 -6.61 11.29
C THR A 142 7.32 -6.24 9.85
N SER A 143 8.58 -5.96 9.57
CA SER A 143 9.11 -5.70 8.23
C SER A 143 10.34 -6.57 7.96
N ASP A 144 11.06 -6.29 6.89
CA ASP A 144 12.34 -6.90 6.55
C ASP A 144 13.50 -6.44 7.46
N ASN A 145 13.27 -5.48 8.37
CA ASN A 145 14.31 -4.87 9.20
C ASN A 145 13.87 -4.72 10.66
N GLN A 146 14.40 -5.59 11.52
CA GLN A 146 14.08 -5.58 12.96
C GLN A 146 14.41 -4.24 13.66
N ARG A 147 15.44 -3.50 13.21
CA ARG A 147 15.76 -2.18 13.81
C ARG A 147 14.69 -1.15 13.47
N ARG A 148 14.17 -1.21 12.24
CA ARG A 148 13.02 -0.40 11.82
C ARG A 148 11.80 -0.75 12.67
N ASP A 149 11.49 -2.04 12.83
CA ASP A 149 10.34 -2.51 13.59
C ASP A 149 10.37 -2.01 15.03
N ASN A 150 11.54 -2.12 15.69
CA ASN A 150 11.72 -1.63 17.04
C ASN A 150 11.55 -0.10 17.13
N ALA A 151 12.16 0.64 16.19
CA ALA A 151 12.03 2.10 16.15
C ALA A 151 10.59 2.55 15.94
N ILE A 152 9.87 1.90 15.02
CA ILE A 152 8.45 2.20 14.75
C ILE A 152 7.61 1.93 15.99
N ARG A 153 7.74 0.76 16.61
CA ARG A 153 6.97 0.38 17.80
C ARG A 153 7.26 1.26 19.01
N GLU A 154 8.55 1.52 19.30
CA GLU A 154 8.96 2.16 20.55
C GLU A 154 8.91 3.69 20.48
N ARG A 155 9.41 4.26 19.36
CA ARG A 155 9.61 5.72 19.26
C ARG A 155 8.48 6.44 18.55
N PHE A 156 7.98 5.88 17.49
CA PHE A 156 7.03 6.58 16.60
C PHE A 156 5.58 6.24 16.93
N LEU A 157 5.22 4.98 16.99
CA LEU A 157 3.87 4.56 17.32
C LEU A 157 3.64 4.41 18.83
N GLN A 158 4.70 4.26 19.64
CA GLN A 158 4.61 4.07 21.09
C GLN A 158 3.65 2.93 21.45
N SER A 159 3.76 1.80 20.74
CA SER A 159 2.78 0.70 20.78
C SER A 159 2.68 0.01 22.15
N ALA A 160 3.66 0.19 23.06
CA ALA A 160 3.52 -0.25 24.45
C ALA A 160 2.43 0.53 25.21
N GLN A 161 2.15 1.77 24.82
CA GLN A 161 1.11 2.61 25.42
C GLN A 161 -0.16 2.62 24.55
N PHE A 162 0.00 2.60 23.24
CA PHE A 162 -1.07 2.68 22.22
C PHE A 162 -0.99 1.48 21.27
N PRO A 163 -1.33 0.27 21.73
CA PRO A 163 -1.16 -0.93 20.91
C PRO A 163 -2.12 -1.02 19.74
N ILE A 164 -3.25 -0.33 19.82
CA ILE A 164 -4.35 -0.46 18.87
C ILE A 164 -4.54 0.82 18.06
N VAL A 165 -4.67 0.67 16.76
CA VAL A 165 -5.20 1.67 15.84
C VAL A 165 -6.63 1.29 15.52
N GLU A 166 -7.54 2.26 15.52
CA GLU A 166 -8.95 2.04 15.23
C GLU A 166 -9.38 2.87 14.02
N PHE A 167 -10.21 2.27 13.19
CA PHE A 167 -10.99 2.96 12.17
C PHE A 167 -12.47 2.84 12.52
N THR A 168 -13.14 3.99 12.72
CA THR A 168 -14.56 4.10 13.00
C THR A 168 -15.29 4.60 11.76
N PRO A 169 -15.97 3.72 10.99
CA PRO A 169 -16.70 4.10 9.78
C PRO A 169 -17.90 5.00 10.12
N HIS A 170 -18.19 5.97 9.24
CA HIS A 170 -19.36 6.86 9.35
C HIS A 170 -20.26 6.81 8.13
N ASP A 171 -19.68 6.63 6.92
CA ASP A 171 -20.39 6.70 5.67
C ASP A 171 -19.86 5.70 4.66
N ILE A 172 -20.76 5.13 3.87
CA ILE A 172 -20.42 4.21 2.78
C ILE A 172 -21.09 4.73 1.51
N GLN A 173 -20.29 4.92 0.46
CA GLN A 173 -20.75 5.44 -0.82
C GLN A 173 -20.41 4.48 -1.97
N GLY A 174 -21.37 4.23 -2.86
CA GLY A 174 -21.16 3.43 -4.05
C GLY A 174 -21.54 1.96 -3.91
N LEU A 175 -22.21 1.56 -2.82
CA LEU A 175 -22.80 0.23 -2.75
C LEU A 175 -23.85 0.04 -3.86
N PRO A 176 -23.90 -1.15 -4.51
CA PRO A 176 -24.86 -1.43 -5.57
C PRO A 176 -26.30 -1.54 -5.00
N GLU A 177 -27.28 -1.34 -5.86
CA GLU A 177 -28.69 -1.57 -5.51
C GLU A 177 -29.02 -3.06 -5.35
N ASN A 178 -28.30 -3.91 -6.06
CA ASN A 178 -28.52 -5.35 -6.07
C ASN A 178 -27.19 -6.09 -5.88
N TYR A 179 -27.21 -7.15 -5.09
CA TYR A 179 -26.08 -8.06 -4.92
C TYR A 179 -26.10 -9.16 -5.98
N VAL A 180 -24.94 -9.47 -6.53
CA VAL A 180 -24.73 -10.63 -7.40
C VAL A 180 -23.56 -11.44 -6.85
N GLU A 181 -23.82 -12.69 -6.53
CA GLU A 181 -22.82 -13.63 -5.98
C GLU A 181 -21.61 -13.74 -6.91
N GLY A 182 -20.40 -13.64 -6.36
CA GLY A 182 -19.14 -13.72 -7.09
C GLY A 182 -18.81 -12.48 -7.91
N GLN A 183 -19.66 -11.47 -7.91
CA GLN A 183 -19.34 -10.19 -8.56
C GLN A 183 -18.47 -9.33 -7.66
N GLN A 184 -17.46 -8.70 -8.25
CA GLN A 184 -16.65 -7.70 -7.58
C GLN A 184 -17.45 -6.41 -7.37
N ILE A 185 -17.43 -5.92 -6.14
CA ILE A 185 -18.06 -4.65 -5.73
C ILE A 185 -16.96 -3.68 -5.34
N THR A 186 -17.08 -2.43 -5.81
CA THR A 186 -16.16 -1.33 -5.44
C THR A 186 -16.98 -0.18 -4.87
N PHE A 187 -16.55 0.34 -3.73
CA PHE A 187 -17.22 1.42 -3.00
C PHE A 187 -16.21 2.16 -2.12
N GLN A 188 -16.63 3.28 -1.53
CA GLN A 188 -15.82 4.05 -0.60
C GLN A 188 -16.40 4.00 0.80
N VAL A 189 -15.50 3.99 1.80
CA VAL A 189 -15.85 4.07 3.22
C VAL A 189 -15.12 5.24 3.83
N THR A 190 -15.86 6.22 4.32
CA THR A 190 -15.31 7.36 5.05
C THR A 190 -15.54 7.16 6.55
N GLY A 191 -14.53 7.48 7.35
CA GLY A 191 -14.56 7.34 8.80
C GLY A 191 -13.39 8.04 9.46
N ASP A 192 -13.22 7.82 10.75
CA ASP A 192 -12.14 8.37 11.55
C ASP A 192 -11.10 7.30 11.86
N VAL A 193 -9.83 7.60 11.54
CA VAL A 193 -8.67 6.80 11.94
C VAL A 193 -8.07 7.40 13.20
N THR A 194 -7.95 6.59 14.25
CA THR A 194 -7.29 6.98 15.50
C THR A 194 -5.97 6.25 15.64
N ILE A 195 -4.87 7.01 15.64
CA ILE A 195 -3.51 6.53 15.85
C ILE A 195 -2.97 7.20 17.11
N ARG A 196 -2.62 6.41 18.13
CA ARG A 196 -2.29 6.90 19.49
C ARG A 196 -3.46 7.69 20.07
N ASP A 197 -3.29 8.99 20.31
CA ASP A 197 -4.27 9.94 20.85
C ASP A 197 -4.78 10.93 19.80
N VAL A 198 -4.48 10.72 18.53
CA VAL A 198 -4.86 11.62 17.43
C VAL A 198 -5.84 10.92 16.49
N THR A 199 -6.98 11.58 16.26
CA THR A 199 -8.02 11.11 15.35
C THR A 199 -8.12 12.03 14.14
N LYS A 200 -8.15 11.45 12.94
CA LYS A 200 -8.27 12.15 11.65
C LYS A 200 -9.25 11.43 10.73
N PRO A 201 -9.98 12.15 9.89
CA PRO A 201 -10.83 11.54 8.87
C PRO A 201 -9.96 10.88 7.77
N ALA A 202 -10.44 9.74 7.30
CA ALA A 202 -9.85 9.04 6.13
C ALA A 202 -10.96 8.40 5.31
N THR A 203 -10.72 8.28 4.00
CA THR A 203 -11.59 7.55 3.09
C THR A 203 -10.82 6.39 2.51
N PHE A 204 -11.39 5.20 2.64
CA PHE A 204 -10.85 3.98 2.07
C PHE A 204 -11.58 3.64 0.78
N ASP A 205 -10.82 3.37 -0.27
CA ASP A 205 -11.31 2.71 -1.48
C ASP A 205 -11.36 1.20 -1.20
N VAL A 206 -12.55 0.62 -1.30
CA VAL A 206 -12.80 -0.78 -0.97
C VAL A 206 -13.22 -1.56 -2.21
N THR A 207 -12.61 -2.72 -2.39
CA THR A 207 -13.00 -3.69 -3.41
C THR A 207 -13.18 -5.04 -2.73
N LEU A 208 -14.33 -5.68 -2.93
CA LEU A 208 -14.61 -6.98 -2.35
C LEU A 208 -15.38 -7.91 -3.29
N VAL A 209 -15.35 -9.19 -2.96
CA VAL A 209 -16.14 -10.26 -3.59
C VAL A 209 -16.73 -11.14 -2.49
N GLY A 210 -18.02 -11.44 -2.60
CA GLY A 210 -18.69 -12.42 -1.77
C GLY A 210 -18.84 -13.75 -2.51
N ASN A 211 -18.48 -14.85 -1.86
CA ASN A 211 -18.62 -16.22 -2.37
C ASN A 211 -19.15 -17.12 -1.25
N GLY A 212 -20.44 -17.45 -1.28
CA GLY A 212 -21.10 -18.19 -0.22
C GLY A 212 -20.97 -17.48 1.13
N ASP A 213 -20.42 -18.18 2.11
CA ASP A 213 -20.20 -17.66 3.46
C ASP A 213 -18.83 -16.94 3.63
N THR A 214 -18.16 -16.58 2.53
CA THR A 214 -16.87 -15.88 2.60
C THR A 214 -16.96 -14.58 1.84
N ILE A 215 -16.55 -13.49 2.49
CA ILE A 215 -16.29 -12.21 1.87
C ILE A 215 -14.78 -11.98 1.92
N SER A 216 -14.20 -11.65 0.79
CA SER A 216 -12.78 -11.29 0.72
C SER A 216 -12.60 -10.00 -0.06
N GLY A 217 -11.62 -9.19 0.34
CA GLY A 217 -11.42 -7.91 -0.30
C GLY A 217 -10.18 -7.17 0.16
N GLU A 218 -10.06 -5.99 -0.41
CA GLU A 218 -8.99 -5.03 -0.14
C GLU A 218 -9.60 -3.66 0.15
N ALA A 219 -9.05 -2.97 1.14
CA ALA A 219 -9.33 -1.56 1.40
C ALA A 219 -8.01 -0.79 1.43
N THR A 220 -7.93 0.35 0.73
CA THR A 220 -6.72 1.15 0.63
C THR A 220 -7.00 2.61 0.92
N THR A 221 -6.04 3.28 1.58
CA THR A 221 -6.03 4.73 1.79
C THR A 221 -4.60 5.24 1.91
N THR A 222 -4.42 6.54 1.77
CA THR A 222 -3.15 7.23 2.06
C THR A 222 -3.40 8.22 3.19
N ILE A 223 -2.53 8.20 4.20
CA ILE A 223 -2.53 9.13 5.33
C ILE A 223 -1.19 9.87 5.39
N LEU A 224 -1.14 11.02 6.09
CA LEU A 224 0.08 11.73 6.36
C LEU A 224 0.56 11.47 7.79
N MET A 225 1.83 11.09 7.98
CA MET A 225 2.40 10.92 9.31
C MET A 225 2.37 12.21 10.14
N SER A 226 2.55 13.36 9.48
CA SER A 226 2.50 14.69 10.11
C SER A 226 1.13 15.00 10.73
N ASP A 227 0.04 14.50 10.16
CA ASP A 227 -1.32 14.66 10.72
C ASP A 227 -1.47 14.01 12.09
N TYR A 228 -0.68 12.98 12.37
CA TYR A 228 -0.67 12.22 13.62
C TYR A 228 0.52 12.58 14.53
N GLY A 229 1.32 13.61 14.16
CA GLY A 229 2.49 14.02 14.92
C GLY A 229 3.58 12.94 15.01
N ILE A 230 3.69 12.08 13.98
CA ILE A 230 4.66 10.99 13.91
C ILE A 230 5.87 11.36 13.05
N GLY A 231 5.66 12.04 11.95
CA GLY A 231 6.70 12.28 10.97
C GLY A 231 6.47 13.53 10.10
N PRO A 232 7.13 13.63 8.95
CA PRO A 232 8.04 12.64 8.36
C PRO A 232 9.27 12.34 9.22
N ILE A 233 9.73 11.09 9.17
CA ILE A 233 10.83 10.63 10.02
C ILE A 233 12.16 11.03 9.37
N SER A 234 13.02 11.71 10.15
CA SER A 234 14.36 12.05 9.73
C SER A 234 15.38 11.57 10.77
N ILE A 235 16.32 10.75 10.32
CA ILE A 235 17.45 10.28 11.13
C ILE A 235 18.71 10.87 10.52
N ALA A 236 19.31 11.84 11.21
CA ALA A 236 20.41 12.65 10.72
C ALA A 236 21.55 11.81 10.12
N GLY A 237 21.90 12.08 8.86
CA GLY A 237 22.95 11.39 8.11
C GLY A 237 22.65 9.93 7.73
N ILE A 238 21.45 9.42 8.03
CA ILE A 238 21.07 8.01 7.75
C ILE A 238 19.95 7.95 6.73
N LEU A 239 18.74 8.44 7.08
CA LEU A 239 17.58 8.38 6.19
C LEU A 239 16.58 9.51 6.45
N ASN A 240 15.79 9.80 5.43
CA ASN A 240 14.53 10.54 5.53
C ASN A 240 13.40 9.67 4.96
N THR A 241 12.20 9.79 5.55
CA THR A 241 11.00 9.19 4.96
C THR A 241 10.17 10.24 4.23
N GLU A 242 9.32 9.77 3.32
CA GLU A 242 8.16 10.54 2.88
C GLU A 242 7.19 10.73 4.04
N ASP A 243 6.29 11.70 3.92
CA ASP A 243 5.22 11.94 4.89
C ASP A 243 4.01 11.03 4.63
N GLU A 244 3.79 10.69 3.37
CA GLU A 244 2.72 9.83 2.90
C GLU A 244 2.96 8.38 3.30
N VAL A 245 1.92 7.75 3.85
CA VAL A 245 1.87 6.33 4.18
C VAL A 245 0.67 5.70 3.50
N ASN A 246 0.91 4.75 2.63
CA ASN A 246 -0.14 3.95 2.02
C ASN A 246 -0.52 2.82 2.98
N ILE A 247 -1.79 2.75 3.32
CA ILE A 247 -2.37 1.70 4.16
C ILE A 247 -3.19 0.77 3.29
N LYS A 248 -2.96 -0.53 3.45
CA LYS A 248 -3.71 -1.57 2.76
C LYS A 248 -4.20 -2.60 3.77
N VAL A 249 -5.49 -2.86 3.73
CA VAL A 249 -6.16 -3.92 4.51
C VAL A 249 -6.61 -4.99 3.53
N LEU A 250 -6.05 -6.19 3.62
CA LEU A 250 -6.58 -7.37 2.95
C LEU A 250 -7.39 -8.15 3.98
N PHE A 251 -8.65 -8.40 3.69
CA PHE A 251 -9.52 -9.06 4.64
C PHE A 251 -10.22 -10.29 4.06
N VAL A 252 -10.40 -11.27 4.92
CA VAL A 252 -11.27 -12.42 4.73
C VAL A 252 -12.21 -12.44 5.90
N ALA A 253 -13.52 -12.46 5.63
CA ALA A 253 -14.56 -12.43 6.66
C ALA A 253 -15.55 -13.58 6.46
N ARG A 254 -15.98 -14.19 7.58
CA ARG A 254 -16.98 -15.25 7.62
C ARG A 254 -17.97 -15.01 8.76
N PRO A 255 -19.17 -15.64 8.70
CA PRO A 255 -20.21 -15.54 9.74
C PRO A 255 -19.73 -15.97 11.12
#